data_503d365e32e347b68276ee0685b84921
#
_entry.id   503d365e32e347b68276ee0685b84921
#
_cell.length_a   1.000
_cell.length_b   1.000
_cell.length_c   1.000
_cell.angle_alpha   90.00
_cell.angle_beta   90.00
_cell.angle_gamma   90.00
#
_symmetry.space_group_name_H-M   'P 1'
#
loop_
_entity.id
_entity.type
_entity.pdbx_description
1 polymer ?
#
loop_
_entity_poly.entity_id
_entity_poly.type
_entity_poly.pdbx_seq_one_letter_code
_entity_poly.pdbx_strand_id
1 'polypeptide(L)'
;MTLRAYAGRLWVHEVAVEVSVRVARLSRTLSGPGAATRTDQLVRAALSVSSNIAEACGQGTVPEFRQFLQYARGSAQETLTQLRVAAALDPAHSRTIHEIEGRVALVIKTLGRLIAHPPPDR
;
A
#
# COMPACT_ATOMS: atom_id res chain seq x y z
N MET A 1 12.92 15.69 16.28
CA MET A 1 12.19 14.49 15.85
C MET A 1 13.04 13.68 14.91
N THR A 2 13.18 12.40 15.16
CA THR A 2 13.90 11.50 14.27
C THR A 2 12.97 10.91 13.22
N LEU A 3 13.50 10.31 12.16
CA LEU A 3 12.71 9.60 11.16
C LEU A 3 11.82 8.53 11.79
N ARG A 4 12.26 7.91 12.88
CA ARG A 4 11.48 6.88 13.61
C ARG A 4 10.13 7.36 14.10
N ALA A 5 9.98 8.66 14.36
CA ALA A 5 8.73 9.21 14.86
C ALA A 5 7.68 9.42 13.78
N TYR A 6 8.03 9.28 12.51
CA TYR A 6 7.14 9.57 11.41
C TYR A 6 6.10 8.48 11.14
N ALA A 7 6.36 7.20 11.47
CA ALA A 7 5.44 6.11 11.13
C ALA A 7 4.01 6.39 11.60
N GLY A 8 3.83 6.74 12.87
CA GLY A 8 2.51 7.00 13.41
C GLY A 8 1.95 8.39 13.07
N ARG A 9 2.73 9.24 12.42
CA ARG A 9 2.35 10.62 12.07
C ARG A 9 2.14 10.82 10.58
N LEU A 10 2.62 9.89 9.74
CA LEU A 10 2.38 9.96 8.31
C LEU A 10 0.97 9.48 8.03
N TRP A 11 0.12 10.39 7.58
CA TRP A 11 -1.23 9.99 7.20
C TRP A 11 -1.23 8.95 6.06
N VAL A 12 -0.18 8.92 5.24
CA VAL A 12 -0.03 7.91 4.19
C VAL A 12 0.10 6.52 4.78
N HIS A 13 0.75 6.37 5.93
CA HIS A 13 0.81 5.10 6.66
C HIS A 13 -0.59 4.69 7.12
N GLU A 14 -1.36 5.62 7.65
CA GLU A 14 -2.74 5.37 8.07
C GLU A 14 -3.62 4.92 6.89
N VAL A 15 -3.48 5.57 5.73
CA VAL A 15 -4.20 5.18 4.53
C VAL A 15 -3.77 3.79 4.06
N ALA A 16 -2.48 3.49 4.12
CA ALA A 16 -1.96 2.16 3.76
C ALA A 16 -2.49 1.06 4.68
N VAL A 17 -2.59 1.32 5.98
CA VAL A 17 -3.21 0.39 6.94
C VAL A 17 -4.68 0.18 6.59
N GLU A 18 -5.41 1.26 6.33
CA GLU A 18 -6.81 1.17 5.92
C GLU A 18 -6.98 0.35 4.63
N VAL A 19 -6.12 0.55 3.65
CA VAL A 19 -6.10 -0.25 2.41
C VAL A 19 -5.95 -1.73 2.75
N SER A 20 -5.02 -2.07 3.63
CA SER A 20 -4.79 -3.47 4.04
C SER A 20 -6.05 -4.09 4.65
N VAL A 21 -6.75 -3.35 5.51
CA VAL A 21 -8.00 -3.82 6.13
C VAL A 21 -9.09 -4.01 5.09
N ARG A 22 -9.26 -3.05 4.19
CA ARG A 22 -10.27 -3.11 3.13
C ARG A 22 -10.00 -4.26 2.16
N VAL A 23 -8.73 -4.46 1.79
CA VAL A 23 -8.31 -5.55 0.92
C VAL A 23 -8.57 -6.90 1.59
N ALA A 24 -8.24 -7.05 2.87
CA ALA A 24 -8.47 -8.30 3.61
C ALA A 24 -9.97 -8.63 3.67
N ARG A 25 -10.82 -7.63 3.88
CA ARG A 25 -12.28 -7.82 3.87
C ARG A 25 -12.80 -8.18 2.48
N LEU A 26 -12.33 -7.47 1.47
CA LEU A 26 -12.71 -7.72 0.07
C LEU A 26 -12.32 -9.14 -0.33
N SER A 27 -11.15 -9.62 0.09
CA SER A 27 -10.61 -10.91 -0.32
C SER A 27 -11.52 -12.08 0.05
N ARG A 28 -12.33 -11.93 1.10
CA ARG A 28 -13.29 -12.95 1.53
C ARG A 28 -14.45 -13.12 0.54
N THR A 29 -14.69 -12.12 -0.29
CA THR A 29 -15.85 -12.09 -1.19
C THR A 29 -15.46 -12.33 -2.65
N LEU A 30 -14.19 -12.24 -2.97
CA LEU A 30 -13.73 -12.44 -4.35
C LEU A 30 -13.81 -13.90 -4.76
N SER A 31 -14.21 -14.13 -5.98
CA SER A 31 -14.40 -15.46 -6.54
C SER A 31 -13.88 -15.50 -7.98
N GLY A 32 -14.08 -16.63 -8.65
CA GLY A 32 -13.68 -16.82 -10.02
C GLY A 32 -12.32 -17.49 -10.17
N PRO A 33 -11.77 -17.50 -11.40
CA PRO A 33 -10.55 -18.24 -11.70
C PRO A 33 -9.36 -17.80 -10.84
N GLY A 34 -8.73 -18.76 -10.14
CA GLY A 34 -7.54 -18.53 -9.32
C GLY A 34 -7.77 -17.64 -8.11
N ALA A 35 -9.00 -17.51 -7.64
CA ALA A 35 -9.36 -16.58 -6.56
C ALA A 35 -8.49 -16.77 -5.30
N ALA A 36 -8.27 -18.00 -4.85
CA ALA A 36 -7.49 -18.26 -3.65
C ALA A 36 -6.05 -17.72 -3.76
N THR A 37 -5.40 -17.99 -4.89
CA THR A 37 -4.04 -17.51 -5.14
C THR A 37 -4.00 -16.00 -5.30
N ARG A 38 -4.94 -15.44 -6.08
CA ARG A 38 -5.01 -14.00 -6.34
C ARG A 38 -5.26 -13.20 -5.07
N THR A 39 -6.18 -13.67 -4.23
CA THR A 39 -6.49 -12.99 -2.96
C THR A 39 -5.32 -13.05 -1.99
N ASP A 40 -4.62 -14.17 -1.93
CA ASP A 40 -3.41 -14.30 -1.10
C ASP A 40 -2.35 -13.29 -1.53
N GLN A 41 -2.06 -13.18 -2.82
CA GLN A 41 -1.10 -12.23 -3.35
C GLN A 41 -1.53 -10.78 -3.12
N LEU A 42 -2.81 -10.48 -3.30
CA LEU A 42 -3.35 -9.15 -3.09
C LEU A 42 -3.20 -8.72 -1.62
N VAL A 43 -3.55 -9.57 -0.69
CA VAL A 43 -3.42 -9.30 0.75
C VAL A 43 -1.94 -9.08 1.12
N ARG A 44 -1.05 -9.93 0.63
CA ARG A 44 0.40 -9.78 0.88
C ARG A 44 0.95 -8.47 0.33
N ALA A 45 0.57 -8.10 -0.88
CA ALA A 45 1.00 -6.85 -1.49
C ALA A 45 0.52 -5.66 -0.66
N ALA A 46 -0.74 -5.64 -0.27
CA ALA A 46 -1.31 -4.56 0.52
C ALA A 46 -0.64 -4.43 1.89
N LEU A 47 -0.41 -5.55 2.59
CA LEU A 47 0.29 -5.55 3.89
C LEU A 47 1.72 -5.03 3.75
N SER A 48 2.38 -5.36 2.65
CA SER A 48 3.75 -4.92 2.39
C SER A 48 3.87 -3.40 2.26
N VAL A 49 2.81 -2.72 1.81
CA VAL A 49 2.82 -1.25 1.70
C VAL A 49 3.02 -0.62 3.08
N SER A 50 2.13 -0.90 4.01
CA SER A 50 2.18 -0.32 5.36
C SER A 50 3.42 -0.77 6.12
N SER A 51 3.82 -2.02 5.98
CA SER A 51 5.02 -2.56 6.64
C SER A 51 6.29 -1.86 6.17
N ASN A 52 6.43 -1.61 4.87
CA ASN A 52 7.60 -0.91 4.34
C ASN A 52 7.61 0.58 4.70
N ILE A 53 6.46 1.22 4.81
CA ILE A 53 6.39 2.60 5.31
C ILE A 53 6.87 2.66 6.76
N ALA A 54 6.42 1.74 7.60
CA ALA A 54 6.85 1.65 8.99
C ALA A 54 8.35 1.39 9.08
N GLU A 55 8.87 0.48 8.26
CA GLU A 55 10.31 0.18 8.17
C GLU A 55 11.11 1.42 7.77
N ALA A 56 10.63 2.17 6.77
CA ALA A 56 11.27 3.40 6.34
C ALA A 56 11.44 4.37 7.50
N CYS A 57 10.38 4.56 8.29
CA CYS A 57 10.39 5.49 9.42
C CYS A 57 11.25 5.02 10.59
N GLY A 58 11.62 3.74 10.62
CA GLY A 58 12.54 3.19 11.60
C GLY A 58 14.01 3.36 11.24
N GLN A 59 14.33 3.80 10.03
CA GLN A 59 15.71 3.96 9.58
C GLN A 59 16.35 5.23 10.14
N GLY A 60 17.68 5.21 10.28
CA GLY A 60 18.43 6.35 10.79
C GLY A 60 18.93 7.30 9.72
N THR A 61 18.89 6.92 8.44
CA THR A 61 19.42 7.70 7.34
C THR A 61 18.37 7.95 6.26
N VAL A 62 18.51 9.06 5.53
CA VAL A 62 17.65 9.42 4.42
C VAL A 62 17.73 8.39 3.27
N PRO A 63 18.91 7.92 2.84
CA PRO A 63 18.97 6.90 1.80
C PRO A 63 18.20 5.62 2.13
N GLU A 64 18.31 5.14 3.37
CA GLU A 64 17.57 3.95 3.82
C GLU A 64 16.07 4.22 3.91
N PHE A 65 15.69 5.39 4.40
CA PHE A 65 14.30 5.84 4.41
C PHE A 65 13.70 5.79 2.99
N ARG A 66 14.42 6.37 2.02
CA ARG A 66 13.98 6.37 0.61
C ARG A 66 13.86 4.96 0.05
N GLN A 67 14.81 4.09 0.37
CA GLN A 67 14.81 2.71 -0.13
C GLN A 67 13.55 1.97 0.28
N PHE A 68 13.18 2.04 1.56
CA PHE A 68 11.98 1.37 2.05
C PHE A 68 10.69 2.01 1.52
N LEU A 69 10.69 3.32 1.28
CA LEU A 69 9.56 3.96 0.61
C LEU A 69 9.42 3.50 -0.85
N GLN A 70 10.53 3.24 -1.53
CA GLN A 70 10.50 2.68 -2.88
C GLN A 70 9.92 1.26 -2.87
N TYR A 71 10.26 0.45 -1.88
CA TYR A 71 9.66 -0.87 -1.71
C TYR A 71 8.15 -0.76 -1.45
N ALA A 72 7.74 0.17 -0.59
CA ALA A 72 6.34 0.43 -0.32
C ALA A 72 5.59 0.84 -1.59
N ARG A 73 6.18 1.73 -2.39
CA ARG A 73 5.57 2.17 -3.65
C ARG A 73 5.43 1.02 -4.64
N GLY A 74 6.44 0.18 -4.76
CA GLY A 74 6.37 -1.01 -5.61
C GLY A 74 5.26 -1.96 -5.17
N SER A 75 5.10 -2.17 -3.87
CA SER A 75 4.02 -2.98 -3.31
C SER A 75 2.65 -2.36 -3.57
N ALA A 76 2.56 -1.02 -3.51
CA ALA A 76 1.31 -0.32 -3.81
C ALA A 76 0.93 -0.44 -5.30
N GLN A 77 1.91 -0.38 -6.18
CA GLN A 77 1.69 -0.59 -7.62
C GLN A 77 1.24 -2.03 -7.91
N GLU A 78 1.82 -3.00 -7.22
CA GLU A 78 1.38 -4.40 -7.32
C GLU A 78 -0.05 -4.55 -6.79
N THR A 79 -0.37 -3.92 -5.67
CA THR A 79 -1.72 -3.92 -5.11
C THR A 79 -2.73 -3.38 -6.12
N LEU A 80 -2.40 -2.25 -6.75
CA LEU A 80 -3.26 -1.63 -7.76
C LEU A 80 -3.48 -2.57 -8.96
N THR A 81 -2.42 -3.21 -9.44
CA THR A 81 -2.50 -4.17 -10.54
C THR A 81 -3.40 -5.35 -10.18
N GLN A 82 -3.23 -5.92 -8.98
CA GLN A 82 -4.04 -7.04 -8.52
C GLN A 82 -5.52 -6.65 -8.38
N LEU A 83 -5.79 -5.44 -7.90
CA LEU A 83 -7.16 -4.92 -7.81
C LEU A 83 -7.80 -4.78 -9.18
N ARG A 84 -7.06 -4.32 -10.18
CA ARG A 84 -7.55 -4.19 -11.55
C ARG A 84 -7.89 -5.56 -12.15
N VAL A 85 -7.07 -6.56 -11.90
CA VAL A 85 -7.35 -7.94 -12.31
C VAL A 85 -8.62 -8.45 -11.63
N ALA A 86 -8.74 -8.22 -10.33
CA ALA A 86 -9.91 -8.63 -9.55
C ALA A 86 -11.19 -7.98 -10.09
N ALA A 87 -11.15 -6.69 -10.42
CA ALA A 87 -12.31 -5.99 -10.97
C ALA A 87 -12.76 -6.58 -12.31
N ALA A 88 -11.81 -6.97 -13.15
CA ALA A 88 -12.11 -7.57 -14.44
C ALA A 88 -12.72 -8.97 -14.32
N LEU A 89 -12.26 -9.76 -13.34
CA LEU A 89 -12.71 -11.14 -13.14
C LEU A 89 -13.95 -11.24 -12.25
N ASP A 90 -14.22 -10.21 -11.44
CA ASP A 90 -15.35 -10.19 -10.50
C ASP A 90 -16.06 -8.83 -10.57
N PRO A 91 -16.78 -8.54 -11.67
CA PRO A 91 -17.38 -7.22 -11.87
C PRO A 91 -18.44 -6.85 -10.83
N ALA A 92 -19.00 -7.82 -10.12
CA ALA A 92 -19.96 -7.54 -9.05
C ALA A 92 -19.34 -6.71 -7.91
N HIS A 93 -18.02 -6.75 -7.74
CA HIS A 93 -17.31 -6.02 -6.71
C HIS A 93 -16.56 -4.78 -7.24
N SER A 94 -16.79 -4.40 -8.50
CA SER A 94 -16.03 -3.32 -9.15
C SER A 94 -16.12 -1.99 -8.42
N ARG A 95 -17.27 -1.65 -7.84
CA ARG A 95 -17.44 -0.39 -7.09
C ARG A 95 -16.53 -0.34 -5.87
N THR A 96 -16.57 -1.40 -5.05
CA THR A 96 -15.70 -1.50 -3.86
C THR A 96 -14.24 -1.47 -4.26
N ILE A 97 -13.89 -2.21 -5.32
CA ILE A 97 -12.52 -2.25 -5.83
C ILE A 97 -12.07 -0.86 -6.28
N HIS A 98 -12.89 -0.13 -7.02
CA HIS A 98 -12.55 1.24 -7.46
C HIS A 98 -12.31 2.19 -6.30
N GLU A 99 -13.05 2.08 -5.22
CA GLU A 99 -12.84 2.89 -4.02
C GLU A 99 -11.47 2.61 -3.42
N ILE A 100 -11.08 1.34 -3.34
CA ILE A 100 -9.76 0.96 -2.83
C ILE A 100 -8.66 1.43 -3.78
N GLU A 101 -8.85 1.26 -5.09
CA GLU A 101 -7.90 1.74 -6.10
C GLU A 101 -7.60 3.24 -5.94
N GLY A 102 -8.62 4.04 -5.66
CA GLY A 102 -8.45 5.48 -5.44
C GLY A 102 -7.52 5.76 -4.26
N ARG A 103 -7.65 5.01 -3.17
CA ARG A 103 -6.79 5.14 -2.00
C ARG A 103 -5.37 4.67 -2.29
N VAL A 104 -5.21 3.58 -3.01
CA VAL A 104 -3.89 3.08 -3.41
C VAL A 104 -3.17 4.08 -4.32
N ALA A 105 -3.89 4.66 -5.29
CA ALA A 105 -3.33 5.69 -6.16
C ALA A 105 -2.82 6.90 -5.36
N LEU A 106 -3.56 7.31 -4.33
CA LEU A 106 -3.15 8.38 -3.43
C LEU A 106 -1.89 8.02 -2.65
N VAL A 107 -1.80 6.78 -2.17
CA VAL A 107 -0.60 6.28 -1.50
C VAL A 107 0.61 6.35 -2.43
N ILE A 108 0.46 5.87 -3.66
CA ILE A 108 1.54 5.87 -4.66
C ILE A 108 2.05 7.31 -4.90
N LYS A 109 1.14 8.24 -5.11
CA LYS A 109 1.47 9.65 -5.34
C LYS A 109 2.19 10.26 -4.13
N THR A 110 1.70 10.01 -2.94
CA THR A 110 2.28 10.54 -1.70
C THR A 110 3.67 9.97 -1.45
N LEU A 111 3.84 8.67 -1.65
CA LEU A 111 5.15 8.03 -1.52
C LEU A 111 6.15 8.61 -2.53
N GLY A 112 5.72 8.87 -3.75
CA GLY A 112 6.56 9.51 -4.75
C GLY A 112 7.07 10.88 -4.30
N ARG A 113 6.23 11.68 -3.65
CA ARG A 113 6.61 12.98 -3.10
C ARG A 113 7.58 12.85 -1.93
N LEU A 114 7.35 11.90 -1.03
CA LEU A 114 8.23 11.66 0.11
C LEU A 114 9.60 11.14 -0.34
N ILE A 115 9.66 10.35 -1.39
CA ILE A 115 10.91 9.87 -1.97
C ILE A 115 11.70 11.04 -2.56
N ALA A 116 11.01 11.94 -3.29
CA ALA A 116 11.64 13.11 -3.91
C ALA A 116 12.04 14.17 -2.89
N HIS A 117 11.23 14.33 -1.83
CA HIS A 117 11.40 15.37 -0.82
C HIS A 117 11.23 14.76 0.58
N PRO A 118 12.23 13.98 1.05
CA PRO A 118 12.12 13.35 2.37
C PRO A 118 12.14 14.39 3.47
N PRO A 119 11.52 14.10 4.63
CA PRO A 119 11.62 14.99 5.77
C PRO A 119 13.06 15.09 6.25
N PRO A 120 13.44 16.22 6.87
CA PRO A 120 14.78 16.36 7.39
C PRO A 120 15.05 15.35 8.51
N ASP A 121 16.26 14.86 8.58
CA ASP A 121 16.73 14.05 9.70
C ASP A 121 16.99 14.97 10.90
N ARG A 122 16.44 14.61 12.03
CA ARG A 122 16.57 15.41 13.24
C ARG A 122 17.05 14.59 14.41
#